data_782b9c038bbbbf34db559ddb52f72f60
#
_entry.id   782b9c038bbbbf34db559ddb52f72f60
#
_cell.length_a   1.000
_cell.length_b   1.000
_cell.length_c   1.000
_cell.angle_alpha   90.00
_cell.angle_beta   90.00
_cell.angle_gamma   90.00
#
_symmetry.space_group_name_H-M   'P 1'
#
loop_
_entity.id
_entity.type
_entity.pdbx_description
1 polymer ?
#
loop_
_entity_poly.entity_id
_entity_poly.type
_entity_poly.pdbx_seq_one_letter_code
_entity_poly.pdbx_strand_id
1 'polypeptide(L)'
;MIRLKNVGYSYGSDVKPALENVNLTIPQGEFASIVGPNGGGKSTLIKSILGLIKPQSGEVLLFGEAPRKTRYRVGYAPQQARVDYRFPINVLDVVLAGRFGVGGDKPNEPWSWKKLFFRFNSEDKNKAMNALEKMGVADLARKSFGELSGGQRQRVLIARALCSEPDLLVLDEPTNNVDPANAERFYELLADLNKTASILMASHDLGVVSKLVDSVICVNRTVQVHPTSEFDGALVRELYHSDVRLVRHDHRCSEAGHVSSDESTF
;
A
#
# COMPACT_ATOMS: atom_id res chain seq x y z
N MET A 1 -8.83 0.65 14.86
CA MET A 1 -8.44 1.77 13.99
C MET A 1 -9.32 1.90 12.76
N ILE A 2 -9.40 0.90 11.89
CA ILE A 2 -10.32 0.84 10.73
C ILE A 2 -11.51 -0.05 11.11
N ARG A 3 -12.74 0.40 10.83
CA ARG A 3 -13.96 -0.39 11.06
C ARG A 3 -14.95 -0.18 9.92
N LEU A 4 -15.34 -1.28 9.30
CA LEU A 4 -16.41 -1.34 8.30
C LEU A 4 -17.55 -2.18 8.87
N LYS A 5 -18.79 -1.74 8.67
CA LYS A 5 -19.99 -2.44 9.11
C LYS A 5 -21.01 -2.48 8.00
N ASN A 6 -21.31 -3.70 7.50
CA ASN A 6 -22.27 -4.00 6.44
C ASN A 6 -22.07 -3.15 5.16
N VAL A 7 -20.81 -2.90 4.80
CA VAL A 7 -20.45 -2.03 3.67
C VAL A 7 -20.70 -2.73 2.35
N GLY A 8 -21.46 -2.04 1.48
CA GLY A 8 -21.72 -2.45 0.10
C GLY A 8 -21.42 -1.33 -0.89
N TYR A 9 -20.88 -1.70 -2.05
CA TYR A 9 -20.58 -0.76 -3.13
C TYR A 9 -20.66 -1.41 -4.52
N SER A 10 -21.33 -0.72 -5.47
CA SER A 10 -21.36 -1.07 -6.89
C SER A 10 -21.02 0.14 -7.75
N TYR A 11 -20.34 -0.08 -8.88
CA TYR A 11 -20.02 0.99 -9.85
C TYR A 11 -21.19 1.35 -10.78
N GLY A 12 -22.26 0.57 -10.78
CA GLY A 12 -23.48 0.80 -11.56
C GLY A 12 -24.62 -0.06 -11.10
N SER A 13 -25.86 0.29 -11.47
CA SER A 13 -27.08 -0.43 -11.07
C SER A 13 -27.14 -1.86 -11.59
N ASP A 14 -26.61 -2.08 -12.81
CA ASP A 14 -26.67 -3.37 -13.50
C ASP A 14 -25.38 -4.17 -13.42
N VAL A 15 -24.42 -3.70 -12.60
CA VAL A 15 -23.11 -4.34 -12.41
C VAL A 15 -23.09 -5.10 -11.08
N LYS A 16 -22.52 -6.31 -11.09
CA LYS A 16 -22.31 -7.06 -9.85
C LYS A 16 -21.58 -6.19 -8.82
N PRO A 17 -22.00 -6.21 -7.54
CA PRO A 17 -21.35 -5.44 -6.50
C PRO A 17 -19.83 -5.68 -6.44
N ALA A 18 -19.06 -4.62 -6.27
CA ALA A 18 -17.63 -4.71 -6.03
C ALA A 18 -17.32 -5.05 -4.57
N LEU A 19 -18.21 -4.62 -3.65
CA LEU A 19 -18.19 -4.99 -2.23
C LEU A 19 -19.62 -5.34 -1.80
N GLU A 20 -19.74 -6.42 -1.03
CA GLU A 20 -21.03 -6.96 -0.61
C GLU A 20 -21.00 -7.33 0.87
N ASN A 21 -21.79 -6.64 1.69
CA ASN A 21 -21.93 -6.86 3.12
C ASN A 21 -20.59 -7.00 3.87
N VAL A 22 -19.65 -6.10 3.58
CA VAL A 22 -18.29 -6.16 4.15
C VAL A 22 -18.32 -5.73 5.61
N ASN A 23 -17.84 -6.62 6.47
CA ASN A 23 -17.57 -6.37 7.88
C ASN A 23 -16.07 -6.58 8.13
N LEU A 24 -15.37 -5.55 8.61
CA LEU A 24 -13.93 -5.56 8.80
C LEU A 24 -13.55 -4.70 10.00
N THR A 25 -12.63 -5.21 10.81
CA THR A 25 -12.00 -4.43 11.89
C THR A 25 -10.50 -4.68 11.85
N ILE A 26 -9.72 -3.58 11.77
CA ILE A 26 -8.25 -3.62 11.83
C ILE A 26 -7.83 -2.77 13.03
N PRO A 27 -7.15 -3.33 14.03
CA PRO A 27 -6.63 -2.58 15.17
C PRO A 27 -5.52 -1.60 14.78
N GLN A 28 -5.12 -0.76 15.70
CA GLN A 28 -3.96 0.14 15.53
C GLN A 28 -2.67 -0.67 15.77
N GLY A 29 -1.62 -0.31 15.04
CA GLY A 29 -0.32 -0.99 15.11
C GLY A 29 -0.22 -2.23 14.22
N GLU A 30 -1.31 -2.70 13.63
CA GLU A 30 -1.33 -3.90 12.80
C GLU A 30 -0.73 -3.66 11.41
N PHE A 31 0.04 -4.65 10.94
CA PHE A 31 0.43 -4.76 9.54
C PHE A 31 -0.51 -5.78 8.86
N ALA A 32 -1.48 -5.29 8.12
CA ALA A 32 -2.46 -6.11 7.42
C ALA A 32 -2.21 -6.13 5.92
N SER A 33 -2.37 -7.29 5.28
CA SER A 33 -2.29 -7.41 3.83
C SER A 33 -3.65 -7.76 3.21
N ILE A 34 -4.03 -7.02 2.18
CA ILE A 34 -5.21 -7.29 1.35
C ILE A 34 -4.79 -8.17 0.18
N VAL A 35 -5.40 -9.34 0.07
CA VAL A 35 -5.18 -10.29 -1.01
C VAL A 35 -6.48 -10.64 -1.72
N GLY A 36 -6.40 -11.16 -2.93
CA GLY A 36 -7.58 -11.59 -3.69
C GLY A 36 -7.40 -11.42 -5.20
N PRO A 37 -8.32 -11.97 -6.01
CA PRO A 37 -8.22 -11.95 -7.46
C PRO A 37 -8.32 -10.53 -8.04
N ASN A 38 -7.89 -10.39 -9.29
CA ASN A 38 -8.11 -9.15 -10.03
C ASN A 38 -9.61 -8.92 -10.22
N GLY A 39 -10.06 -7.69 -9.96
CA GLY A 39 -11.50 -7.37 -9.95
C GLY A 39 -12.24 -7.81 -8.68
N GLY A 40 -11.59 -8.46 -7.71
CA GLY A 40 -12.21 -8.93 -6.45
C GLY A 40 -12.65 -7.83 -5.48
N GLY A 41 -12.30 -6.55 -5.74
CA GLY A 41 -12.73 -5.42 -4.91
C GLY A 41 -11.64 -4.79 -4.03
N LYS A 42 -10.37 -5.22 -4.11
CA LYS A 42 -9.24 -4.72 -3.29
C LYS A 42 -9.12 -3.19 -3.31
N SER A 43 -8.96 -2.61 -4.51
CA SER A 43 -8.84 -1.14 -4.64
C SER A 43 -10.14 -0.42 -4.28
N THR A 44 -11.31 -1.06 -4.42
CA THR A 44 -12.60 -0.52 -3.97
C THR A 44 -12.66 -0.48 -2.46
N LEU A 45 -12.18 -1.53 -1.78
CA LEU A 45 -12.08 -1.57 -0.32
C LEU A 45 -11.15 -0.46 0.19
N ILE A 46 -9.94 -0.33 -0.38
CA ILE A 46 -9.00 0.75 -0.04
C ILE A 46 -9.66 2.12 -0.24
N LYS A 47 -10.28 2.37 -1.39
CA LYS A 47 -10.96 3.66 -1.67
C LYS A 47 -12.09 3.94 -0.69
N SER A 48 -12.83 2.91 -0.24
CA SER A 48 -13.88 3.04 0.77
C SER A 48 -13.30 3.42 2.13
N ILE A 49 -12.23 2.74 2.57
CA ILE A 49 -11.52 3.02 3.82
C ILE A 49 -10.99 4.47 3.83
N LEU A 50 -10.43 4.93 2.70
CA LEU A 50 -9.91 6.29 2.55
C LEU A 50 -11.02 7.36 2.36
N GLY A 51 -12.28 6.96 2.23
CA GLY A 51 -13.38 7.86 1.94
C GLY A 51 -13.29 8.56 0.58
N LEU A 52 -12.56 7.96 -0.37
CA LEU A 52 -12.47 8.40 -1.77
C LEU A 52 -13.73 8.05 -2.55
N ILE A 53 -14.43 6.99 -2.14
CA ILE A 53 -15.76 6.63 -2.60
C ILE A 53 -16.69 6.53 -1.39
N LYS A 54 -17.96 6.86 -1.58
CA LYS A 54 -18.99 6.73 -0.54
C LYS A 54 -19.70 5.39 -0.71
N PRO A 55 -19.73 4.51 0.30
CA PRO A 55 -20.51 3.27 0.26
C PRO A 55 -21.98 3.55 -0.03
N GLN A 56 -22.64 2.61 -0.71
CA GLN A 56 -24.10 2.65 -0.95
C GLN A 56 -24.87 2.13 0.26
N SER A 57 -24.25 1.24 1.04
CA SER A 57 -24.80 0.73 2.30
C SER A 57 -23.70 0.61 3.35
N GLY A 58 -24.12 0.57 4.62
CA GLY A 58 -23.22 0.39 5.75
C GLY A 58 -22.46 1.65 6.15
N GLU A 59 -21.47 1.46 7.02
CA GLU A 59 -20.68 2.53 7.62
C GLU A 59 -19.19 2.20 7.58
N VAL A 60 -18.37 3.22 7.32
CA VAL A 60 -16.91 3.16 7.40
C VAL A 60 -16.41 4.17 8.42
N LEU A 61 -15.67 3.69 9.41
CA LEU A 61 -14.98 4.52 10.40
C LEU A 61 -13.47 4.31 10.28
N LEU A 62 -12.75 5.42 10.31
CA LEU A 62 -11.30 5.48 10.34
C LEU A 62 -10.88 6.30 11.56
N PHE A 63 -10.10 5.70 12.48
CA PHE A 63 -9.77 6.27 13.79
C PHE A 63 -11.02 6.65 14.62
N GLY A 64 -12.12 5.91 14.47
CA GLY A 64 -13.38 6.15 15.17
C GLY A 64 -14.29 7.21 14.55
N GLU A 65 -13.88 7.86 13.47
CA GLU A 65 -14.64 8.92 12.79
C GLU A 65 -14.81 8.62 11.30
N ALA A 66 -15.65 9.42 10.63
CA ALA A 66 -15.80 9.34 9.18
C ALA A 66 -14.46 9.64 8.48
N PRO A 67 -14.07 8.87 7.45
CA PRO A 67 -12.73 8.95 6.84
C PRO A 67 -12.34 10.35 6.36
N ARG A 68 -13.30 11.16 5.90
CA ARG A 68 -13.06 12.55 5.47
C ARG A 68 -12.48 13.44 6.56
N LYS A 69 -12.75 13.15 7.83
CA LYS A 69 -12.26 13.92 8.97
C LYS A 69 -10.85 13.52 9.40
N THR A 70 -10.44 12.30 9.10
CA THR A 70 -9.22 11.70 9.66
C THR A 70 -8.19 11.33 8.61
N ARG A 71 -8.49 11.48 7.31
CA ARG A 71 -7.59 11.12 6.22
C ARG A 71 -6.24 11.86 6.22
N TYR A 72 -6.13 13.00 6.91
CA TYR A 72 -4.85 13.71 7.10
C TYR A 72 -3.83 12.90 7.89
N ARG A 73 -4.31 11.87 8.63
CA ARG A 73 -3.50 10.90 9.39
C ARG A 73 -3.07 9.71 8.54
N VAL A 74 -3.41 9.69 7.25
CA VAL A 74 -3.18 8.56 6.34
C VAL A 74 -2.21 8.96 5.24
N GLY A 75 -1.13 8.19 5.11
CA GLY A 75 -0.29 8.20 3.91
C GLY A 75 -0.81 7.19 2.89
N TYR A 76 -1.04 7.62 1.65
CA TYR A 76 -1.51 6.73 0.60
C TYR A 76 -0.59 6.74 -0.62
N ALA A 77 -0.08 5.58 -0.97
CA ALA A 77 0.65 5.33 -2.20
C ALA A 77 -0.19 4.43 -3.13
N PRO A 78 -0.80 4.97 -4.19
CA PRO A 78 -1.59 4.21 -5.14
C PRO A 78 -0.70 3.35 -6.05
N GLN A 79 -1.26 2.29 -6.62
CA GLN A 79 -0.62 1.41 -7.59
C GLN A 79 -0.04 2.18 -8.79
N GLN A 80 -0.80 3.14 -9.30
CA GLN A 80 -0.37 4.04 -10.37
C GLN A 80 -0.72 5.47 -10.00
N ALA A 81 0.29 6.33 -9.93
CA ALA A 81 0.04 7.76 -9.92
C ALA A 81 -0.30 8.20 -11.34
N ARG A 82 -1.49 8.75 -11.54
CA ARG A 82 -1.84 9.44 -12.78
C ARG A 82 -1.12 10.79 -12.82
N VAL A 83 0.19 10.75 -13.04
CA VAL A 83 1.02 11.95 -13.22
C VAL A 83 1.28 12.10 -14.70
N ASP A 84 1.03 13.29 -15.24
CA ASP A 84 1.55 13.62 -16.58
C ASP A 84 3.08 13.74 -16.46
N TYR A 85 3.79 12.77 -16.97
CA TYR A 85 5.27 12.73 -16.94
C TYR A 85 5.94 13.86 -17.71
N ARG A 86 5.18 14.61 -18.51
CA ARG A 86 5.64 15.80 -19.21
C ARG A 86 5.62 17.04 -18.32
N PHE A 87 4.93 16.98 -17.19
CA PHE A 87 4.87 18.09 -16.22
C PHE A 87 6.24 18.24 -15.54
N PRO A 88 6.88 19.43 -15.63
CA PRO A 88 8.21 19.65 -15.10
C PRO A 88 8.20 19.82 -13.58
N ILE A 89 8.00 18.73 -12.85
CA ILE A 89 8.04 18.68 -11.39
C ILE A 89 9.26 17.88 -10.95
N ASN A 90 10.00 18.36 -9.96
CA ASN A 90 11.10 17.61 -9.38
C ASN A 90 10.60 16.66 -8.28
N VAL A 91 11.47 15.71 -7.92
CA VAL A 91 11.17 14.67 -6.92
C VAL A 91 10.83 15.26 -5.56
N LEU A 92 11.59 16.29 -5.12
CA LEU A 92 11.35 16.92 -3.82
C LEU A 92 9.97 17.57 -3.75
N ASP A 93 9.54 18.24 -4.83
CA ASP A 93 8.22 18.88 -4.89
C ASP A 93 7.09 17.85 -4.89
N VAL A 94 7.29 16.69 -5.53
CA VAL A 94 6.34 15.56 -5.46
C VAL A 94 6.19 15.07 -4.01
N VAL A 95 7.30 14.95 -3.27
CA VAL A 95 7.26 14.47 -1.87
C VAL A 95 6.67 15.53 -0.95
N LEU A 96 7.02 16.82 -1.14
CA LEU A 96 6.45 17.93 -0.40
C LEU A 96 4.92 18.03 -0.56
N ALA A 97 4.37 17.58 -1.70
CA ALA A 97 2.92 17.51 -1.86
C ALA A 97 2.24 16.59 -0.81
N GLY A 98 2.98 15.65 -0.19
CA GLY A 98 2.50 14.85 0.93
C GLY A 98 2.23 15.66 2.21
N ARG A 99 2.74 16.90 2.29
CA ARG A 99 2.51 17.81 3.43
C ARG A 99 1.23 18.63 3.30
N PHE A 100 0.56 18.60 2.15
CA PHE A 100 -0.72 19.30 2.02
C PHE A 100 -1.78 18.72 2.99
N GLY A 101 -2.37 19.60 3.80
CA GLY A 101 -3.38 19.25 4.79
C GLY A 101 -2.84 18.74 6.13
N VAL A 102 -1.51 18.64 6.29
CA VAL A 102 -0.86 18.36 7.57
C VAL A 102 -0.64 19.68 8.31
N GLY A 103 -1.11 19.78 9.54
CA GLY A 103 -0.94 21.01 10.36
C GLY A 103 -2.22 21.79 10.61
N GLY A 104 -3.39 21.17 10.41
CA GLY A 104 -4.64 21.69 10.98
C GLY A 104 -5.53 22.49 10.04
N ASP A 105 -5.45 22.25 8.76
CA ASP A 105 -6.53 22.65 7.85
C ASP A 105 -7.80 21.89 8.25
N LYS A 106 -8.60 22.54 9.11
CA LYS A 106 -9.91 22.01 9.47
C LYS A 106 -10.69 21.77 8.19
N PRO A 107 -11.35 20.60 8.01
CA PRO A 107 -12.08 20.25 6.78
C PRO A 107 -13.14 21.26 6.36
N ASN A 108 -13.50 22.20 7.24
CA ASN A 108 -14.55 23.19 7.08
C ASN A 108 -14.04 24.64 6.95
N GLU A 109 -12.73 24.89 6.88
CA GLU A 109 -12.26 26.24 6.58
C GLU A 109 -12.43 26.54 5.09
N PRO A 110 -13.05 27.68 4.72
CA PRO A 110 -13.20 28.06 3.33
C PRO A 110 -11.82 28.19 2.67
N TRP A 111 -11.73 27.77 1.42
CA TRP A 111 -10.54 27.87 0.59
C TRP A 111 -10.01 29.31 0.63
N SER A 112 -8.88 29.53 1.27
CA SER A 112 -8.23 30.83 1.35
C SER A 112 -7.18 30.95 0.26
N TRP A 113 -7.18 32.05 -0.49
CA TRP A 113 -6.13 32.40 -1.46
C TRP A 113 -4.72 32.38 -0.87
N LYS A 114 -4.61 32.60 0.46
CA LYS A 114 -3.34 32.49 1.19
C LYS A 114 -2.74 31.08 1.14
N LYS A 115 -3.56 30.04 0.94
CA LYS A 115 -3.13 28.64 0.82
C LYS A 115 -2.58 28.30 -0.57
N LEU A 116 -2.89 29.06 -1.59
CA LEU A 116 -2.34 28.89 -2.95
C LEU A 116 -0.85 29.29 -3.02
N PHE A 117 -0.38 30.10 -2.08
CA PHE A 117 1.01 30.52 -1.96
C PHE A 117 1.75 29.79 -0.83
N PHE A 118 1.39 28.51 -0.57
CA PHE A 118 2.07 27.69 0.42
C PHE A 118 3.56 27.58 0.08
N ARG A 119 4.37 28.37 0.76
CA ARG A 119 5.80 28.12 0.81
C ARG A 119 6.01 27.08 1.90
N PHE A 120 6.38 25.85 1.50
CA PHE A 120 6.86 24.86 2.45
C PHE A 120 8.02 25.44 3.24
N ASN A 121 7.94 25.32 4.56
CA ASN A 121 8.97 25.83 5.46
C ASN A 121 10.19 24.87 5.47
N SER A 122 11.21 25.24 6.24
CA SER A 122 12.42 24.41 6.36
C SER A 122 12.13 23.05 6.99
N GLU A 123 11.18 22.99 7.91
CA GLU A 123 10.77 21.74 8.56
C GLU A 123 10.10 20.80 7.55
N ASP A 124 9.19 21.29 6.69
CA ASP A 124 8.57 20.49 5.65
C ASP A 124 9.60 19.91 4.67
N LYS A 125 10.59 20.72 4.29
CA LYS A 125 11.68 20.28 3.42
C LYS A 125 12.54 19.21 4.09
N ASN A 126 12.85 19.36 5.37
CA ASN A 126 13.59 18.35 6.13
C ASN A 126 12.79 17.03 6.23
N LYS A 127 11.48 17.09 6.50
CA LYS A 127 10.62 15.90 6.51
C LYS A 127 10.57 15.23 5.14
N ALA A 128 10.49 15.99 4.06
CA ALA A 128 10.52 15.46 2.71
C ALA A 128 11.86 14.79 2.38
N MET A 129 12.97 15.41 2.76
CA MET A 129 14.31 14.82 2.57
C MET A 129 14.48 13.54 3.39
N ASN A 130 14.08 13.54 4.67
CA ASN A 130 14.09 12.34 5.52
C ASN A 130 13.25 11.19 4.94
N ALA A 131 12.09 11.50 4.35
CA ALA A 131 11.26 10.50 3.68
C ALA A 131 11.96 9.93 2.43
N LEU A 132 12.64 10.77 1.65
CA LEU A 132 13.46 10.34 0.51
C LEU A 132 14.66 9.49 0.94
N GLU A 133 15.33 9.84 2.03
CA GLU A 133 16.43 9.06 2.61
C GLU A 133 15.98 7.68 3.06
N LYS A 134 14.85 7.60 3.79
CA LYS A 134 14.24 6.31 4.18
C LYS A 134 13.96 5.42 2.98
N MET A 135 13.57 5.99 1.85
CA MET A 135 13.29 5.25 0.61
C MET A 135 14.55 5.02 -0.26
N GLY A 136 15.73 5.51 0.16
CA GLY A 136 16.98 5.36 -0.58
C GLY A 136 16.99 6.05 -1.94
N VAL A 137 16.34 7.22 -2.05
CA VAL A 137 16.23 8.01 -3.29
C VAL A 137 16.48 9.52 -3.06
N ALA A 138 17.18 9.89 -1.98
CA ALA A 138 17.46 11.28 -1.65
C ALA A 138 18.35 11.98 -2.69
N ASP A 139 19.27 11.23 -3.31
CA ASP A 139 20.14 11.68 -4.40
C ASP A 139 19.34 12.15 -5.64
N LEU A 140 18.11 11.68 -5.79
CA LEU A 140 17.21 12.01 -6.89
C LEU A 140 16.36 13.27 -6.63
N ALA A 141 16.48 13.92 -5.45
CA ALA A 141 15.59 15.00 -5.01
C ALA A 141 15.41 16.14 -6.04
N ARG A 142 16.46 16.45 -6.79
CA ARG A 142 16.47 17.52 -7.80
C ARG A 142 16.15 17.06 -9.22
N LYS A 143 16.07 15.74 -9.47
CA LYS A 143 15.74 15.20 -10.78
C LYS A 143 14.27 15.42 -11.12
N SER A 144 13.96 15.51 -12.41
CA SER A 144 12.58 15.48 -12.88
C SER A 144 11.92 14.14 -12.54
N PHE A 145 10.71 14.16 -12.01
CA PHE A 145 9.95 12.94 -11.70
C PHE A 145 9.68 12.10 -12.96
N GLY A 146 9.55 12.73 -14.12
CA GLY A 146 9.38 12.06 -15.40
C GLY A 146 10.57 11.20 -15.85
N GLU A 147 11.80 11.57 -15.42
CA GLU A 147 13.04 10.86 -15.79
C GLU A 147 13.34 9.62 -14.97
N LEU A 148 12.55 9.35 -13.93
CA LEU A 148 12.77 8.24 -13.02
C LEU A 148 12.37 6.89 -13.65
N SER A 149 13.06 5.82 -13.26
CA SER A 149 12.60 4.45 -13.53
C SER A 149 11.30 4.14 -12.76
N GLY A 150 10.57 3.09 -13.16
CA GLY A 150 9.34 2.66 -12.48
C GLY A 150 9.53 2.44 -10.98
N GLY A 151 10.57 1.71 -10.59
CA GLY A 151 10.89 1.45 -9.19
C GLY A 151 11.31 2.71 -8.41
N GLN A 152 12.05 3.64 -9.03
CA GLN A 152 12.39 4.92 -8.42
C GLN A 152 11.12 5.77 -8.19
N ARG A 153 10.23 5.85 -9.18
CA ARG A 153 8.94 6.55 -9.04
C ARG A 153 8.12 5.98 -7.90
N GLN A 154 8.03 4.65 -7.79
CA GLN A 154 7.29 4.00 -6.72
C GLN A 154 7.86 4.39 -5.35
N ARG A 155 9.18 4.35 -5.16
CA ARG A 155 9.83 4.79 -3.92
C ARG A 155 9.56 6.26 -3.60
N VAL A 156 9.56 7.14 -4.59
CA VAL A 156 9.20 8.57 -4.41
C VAL A 156 7.73 8.74 -4.00
N LEU A 157 6.80 7.95 -4.56
CA LEU A 157 5.39 8.01 -4.17
C LEU A 157 5.16 7.51 -2.74
N ILE A 158 5.93 6.52 -2.30
CA ILE A 158 5.90 6.06 -0.91
C ILE A 158 6.54 7.11 0.01
N ALA A 159 7.67 7.73 -0.38
CA ALA A 159 8.25 8.85 0.35
C ALA A 159 7.24 10.01 0.51
N ARG A 160 6.45 10.31 -0.52
CA ARG A 160 5.36 11.29 -0.44
C ARG A 160 4.32 10.90 0.61
N ALA A 161 3.93 9.63 0.65
CA ALA A 161 2.97 9.13 1.64
C ALA A 161 3.55 9.18 3.06
N LEU A 162 4.84 8.93 3.24
CA LEU A 162 5.54 8.99 4.52
C LEU A 162 5.82 10.41 5.01
N CYS A 163 5.92 11.38 4.10
CA CYS A 163 6.26 12.77 4.42
C CYS A 163 5.23 13.44 5.35
N SER A 164 3.99 12.95 5.37
CA SER A 164 2.95 13.39 6.31
C SER A 164 3.11 12.83 7.73
N GLU A 165 4.04 11.91 7.98
CA GLU A 165 4.21 11.17 9.23
C GLU A 165 2.88 10.50 9.66
N PRO A 166 2.31 9.62 8.82
CA PRO A 166 0.97 9.10 9.01
C PRO A 166 0.88 8.09 10.16
N ASP A 167 -0.29 8.01 10.80
CA ASP A 167 -0.61 6.90 11.73
C ASP A 167 -1.00 5.62 11.01
N LEU A 168 -1.43 5.73 9.74
CA LEU A 168 -1.76 4.62 8.84
C LEU A 168 -1.12 4.84 7.47
N LEU A 169 -0.29 3.90 7.04
CA LEU A 169 0.25 3.84 5.69
C LEU A 169 -0.56 2.84 4.86
N VAL A 170 -1.14 3.31 3.76
CA VAL A 170 -1.88 2.45 2.80
C VAL A 170 -1.09 2.36 1.51
N LEU A 171 -0.76 1.14 1.10
CA LEU A 171 0.04 0.83 -0.07
C LEU A 171 -0.77 -0.06 -1.02
N ASP A 172 -1.00 0.41 -2.24
CA ASP A 172 -1.73 -0.36 -3.26
C ASP A 172 -0.73 -0.94 -4.27
N GLU A 173 -0.40 -2.23 -4.13
CA GLU A 173 0.56 -3.00 -4.95
C GLU A 173 1.95 -2.34 -5.06
N PRO A 174 2.65 -2.08 -3.95
CA PRO A 174 3.86 -1.25 -3.92
C PRO A 174 5.09 -1.92 -4.57
N THR A 175 5.07 -3.23 -4.79
CA THR A 175 6.20 -4.00 -5.37
C THR A 175 6.01 -4.36 -6.83
N ASN A 176 4.91 -3.94 -7.46
CA ASN A 176 4.73 -4.12 -8.90
C ASN A 176 5.89 -3.42 -9.66
N ASN A 177 6.60 -4.18 -10.48
CA ASN A 177 7.79 -3.75 -11.24
C ASN A 177 9.05 -3.47 -10.39
N VAL A 178 9.15 -4.03 -9.20
CA VAL A 178 10.37 -4.03 -8.39
C VAL A 178 11.04 -5.40 -8.52
N ASP A 179 12.35 -5.43 -8.73
CA ASP A 179 13.08 -6.69 -8.77
C ASP A 179 13.11 -7.37 -7.39
N PRO A 180 13.26 -8.73 -7.32
CA PRO A 180 13.15 -9.47 -6.07
C PRO A 180 14.10 -9.01 -4.96
N ALA A 181 15.35 -8.66 -5.29
CA ALA A 181 16.34 -8.22 -4.30
C ALA A 181 15.99 -6.86 -3.67
N ASN A 182 15.45 -5.94 -4.49
CA ASN A 182 14.95 -4.66 -3.99
C ASN A 182 13.61 -4.80 -3.25
N ALA A 183 12.81 -5.82 -3.60
CA ALA A 183 11.56 -6.11 -2.90
C ALA A 183 11.82 -6.53 -1.44
N GLU A 184 12.81 -7.40 -1.17
CA GLU A 184 13.15 -7.84 0.18
C GLU A 184 13.55 -6.66 1.08
N ARG A 185 14.46 -5.79 0.60
CA ARG A 185 14.84 -4.56 1.31
C ARG A 185 13.66 -3.63 1.57
N PHE A 186 12.73 -3.56 0.64
CA PHE A 186 11.51 -2.78 0.80
C PHE A 186 10.61 -3.33 1.91
N TYR A 187 10.48 -4.63 2.01
CA TYR A 187 9.69 -5.27 3.07
C TYR A 187 10.33 -5.12 4.45
N GLU A 188 11.67 -5.19 4.55
CA GLU A 188 12.39 -4.87 5.79
C GLU A 188 12.10 -3.43 6.25
N LEU A 189 12.11 -2.48 5.31
CA LEU A 189 11.74 -1.10 5.61
C LEU A 189 10.28 -0.99 6.10
N LEU A 190 9.33 -1.73 5.50
CA LEU A 190 7.95 -1.72 5.97
C LEU A 190 7.83 -2.29 7.38
N ALA A 191 8.57 -3.35 7.72
CA ALA A 191 8.62 -3.90 9.08
C ALA A 191 9.13 -2.87 10.10
N ASP A 192 10.14 -2.07 9.73
CA ASP A 192 10.62 -0.97 10.58
C ASP A 192 9.60 0.16 10.72
N LEU A 193 8.92 0.53 9.63
CA LEU A 193 7.87 1.55 9.65
C LEU A 193 6.66 1.13 10.49
N ASN A 194 6.34 -0.18 10.52
CA ASN A 194 5.23 -0.70 11.32
C ASN A 194 5.41 -0.52 12.83
N LYS A 195 6.63 -0.31 13.29
CA LYS A 195 6.89 0.01 14.71
C LYS A 195 6.28 1.35 15.14
N THR A 196 5.99 2.24 14.19
CA THR A 196 5.48 3.60 14.45
C THR A 196 4.15 3.91 13.79
N ALA A 197 3.77 3.19 12.75
CA ALA A 197 2.53 3.38 12.01
C ALA A 197 1.89 2.03 11.66
N SER A 198 0.58 1.98 11.61
CA SER A 198 -0.12 0.80 11.06
C SER A 198 0.09 0.73 9.56
N ILE A 199 0.12 -0.47 8.99
CA ILE A 199 0.29 -0.65 7.55
C ILE A 199 -0.86 -1.48 6.99
N LEU A 200 -1.46 -0.99 5.91
CA LEU A 200 -2.44 -1.71 5.10
C LEU A 200 -1.91 -1.81 3.67
N MET A 201 -1.55 -3.00 3.23
CA MET A 201 -0.93 -3.21 1.93
C MET A 201 -1.78 -4.15 1.06
N ALA A 202 -2.12 -3.75 -0.15
CA ALA A 202 -2.60 -4.71 -1.15
C ALA A 202 -1.39 -5.35 -1.85
N SER A 203 -1.36 -6.68 -1.90
CA SER A 203 -0.26 -7.43 -2.53
C SER A 203 -0.78 -8.68 -3.23
N HIS A 204 -0.08 -9.07 -4.28
CA HIS A 204 -0.24 -10.37 -4.95
C HIS A 204 0.84 -11.37 -4.52
N ASP A 205 1.87 -10.92 -3.81
CA ASP A 205 2.97 -11.77 -3.36
C ASP A 205 2.66 -12.40 -2.00
N LEU A 206 2.07 -13.60 -2.05
CA LEU A 206 1.65 -14.35 -0.87
C LEU A 206 2.84 -14.91 -0.07
N GLY A 207 3.99 -15.15 -0.71
CA GLY A 207 5.17 -15.71 -0.06
C GLY A 207 5.82 -14.74 0.93
N VAL A 208 5.78 -13.46 0.63
CA VAL A 208 6.30 -12.40 1.50
C VAL A 208 5.27 -11.98 2.53
N VAL A 209 4.00 -11.90 2.11
CA VAL A 209 2.87 -11.58 3.00
C VAL A 209 2.86 -12.47 4.25
N SER A 210 3.07 -13.78 4.08
CA SER A 210 3.03 -14.74 5.19
C SER A 210 4.14 -14.58 6.25
N LYS A 211 5.19 -13.79 5.97
CA LYS A 211 6.33 -13.62 6.90
C LYS A 211 6.30 -12.32 7.69
N LEU A 212 5.62 -11.30 7.20
CA LEU A 212 5.75 -9.93 7.69
C LEU A 212 4.44 -9.33 8.20
N VAL A 213 3.30 -9.90 7.85
CA VAL A 213 2.00 -9.33 8.23
C VAL A 213 1.38 -10.07 9.41
N ASP A 214 0.62 -9.35 10.22
CA ASP A 214 -0.11 -9.91 11.35
C ASP A 214 -1.40 -10.60 10.89
N SER A 215 -2.06 -10.04 9.87
CA SER A 215 -3.29 -10.58 9.32
C SER A 215 -3.40 -10.44 7.79
N VAL A 216 -4.13 -11.37 7.19
CA VAL A 216 -4.44 -11.41 5.77
C VAL A 216 -5.93 -11.18 5.56
N ILE A 217 -6.26 -10.16 4.77
CA ILE A 217 -7.62 -9.76 4.42
C ILE A 217 -7.93 -10.27 3.02
N CYS A 218 -8.68 -11.34 2.95
CA CYS A 218 -9.09 -11.98 1.71
C CYS A 218 -10.30 -11.28 1.12
N VAL A 219 -10.16 -10.72 -0.09
CA VAL A 219 -11.20 -9.91 -0.73
C VAL A 219 -11.63 -10.53 -2.06
N ASN A 220 -12.89 -10.96 -2.10
CA ASN A 220 -13.59 -11.39 -3.32
C ASN A 220 -15.07 -10.98 -3.22
N ARG A 221 -15.37 -9.71 -3.42
CA ARG A 221 -16.61 -8.99 -3.14
C ARG A 221 -16.98 -8.98 -1.65
N THR A 222 -16.87 -10.10 -0.98
CA THR A 222 -16.90 -10.24 0.47
C THR A 222 -15.52 -10.14 1.05
N VAL A 223 -15.41 -10.01 2.37
CA VAL A 223 -14.14 -9.92 3.07
C VAL A 223 -14.09 -10.95 4.18
N GLN A 224 -12.99 -11.68 4.25
CA GLN A 224 -12.63 -12.57 5.35
C GLN A 224 -11.26 -12.19 5.88
N VAL A 225 -11.08 -12.23 7.19
CA VAL A 225 -9.81 -11.91 7.85
C VAL A 225 -9.26 -13.17 8.48
N HIS A 226 -8.00 -13.47 8.19
CA HIS A 226 -7.29 -14.62 8.75
C HIS A 226 -6.01 -14.14 9.43
N PRO A 227 -5.72 -14.59 10.67
CA PRO A 227 -4.39 -14.44 11.23
C PRO A 227 -3.36 -15.12 10.32
N THR A 228 -2.17 -14.56 10.22
CA THR A 228 -1.13 -15.14 9.34
C THR A 228 -0.77 -16.58 9.71
N SER A 229 -0.90 -16.96 10.98
CA SER A 229 -0.71 -18.34 11.45
C SER A 229 -1.66 -19.37 10.82
N GLU A 230 -2.81 -18.95 10.33
CA GLU A 230 -3.83 -19.78 9.67
C GLU A 230 -3.77 -19.70 8.14
N PHE A 231 -2.86 -18.87 7.60
CA PHE A 231 -2.75 -18.65 6.16
C PHE A 231 -1.91 -19.76 5.51
N ASP A 232 -2.59 -20.78 5.00
CA ASP A 232 -1.99 -21.96 4.38
C ASP A 232 -2.28 -22.07 2.86
N GLY A 233 -1.68 -23.06 2.21
CA GLY A 233 -1.87 -23.30 0.78
C GLY A 233 -3.29 -23.77 0.40
N ALA A 234 -4.11 -24.23 1.35
CA ALA A 234 -5.50 -24.61 1.10
C ALA A 234 -6.37 -23.36 0.96
N LEU A 235 -6.20 -22.39 1.84
CA LEU A 235 -6.88 -21.10 1.80
C LEU A 235 -6.56 -20.32 0.52
N VAL A 236 -5.29 -20.36 0.08
CA VAL A 236 -4.87 -19.75 -1.19
C VAL A 236 -5.60 -20.35 -2.39
N ARG A 237 -5.73 -21.67 -2.45
CA ARG A 237 -6.46 -22.36 -3.53
C ARG A 237 -7.94 -22.00 -3.56
N GLU A 238 -8.56 -21.89 -2.40
CA GLU A 238 -9.96 -21.47 -2.26
C GLU A 238 -10.18 -20.05 -2.79
N LEU A 239 -9.29 -19.11 -2.45
CA LEU A 239 -9.37 -17.71 -2.84
C LEU A 239 -9.20 -17.47 -4.34
N TYR A 240 -8.28 -18.19 -4.97
CA TYR A 240 -7.92 -17.95 -6.36
C TYR A 240 -8.62 -18.90 -7.34
N HIS A 241 -9.41 -19.87 -6.86
CA HIS A 241 -10.07 -20.90 -7.68
C HIS A 241 -9.16 -21.55 -8.73
N SER A 242 -7.86 -21.66 -8.44
CA SER A 242 -6.83 -22.16 -9.33
C SER A 242 -5.79 -22.98 -8.55
N ASP A 243 -5.19 -23.96 -9.19
CA ASP A 243 -4.06 -24.74 -8.67
C ASP A 243 -2.81 -23.85 -8.50
N VAL A 244 -2.84 -22.91 -7.58
CA VAL A 244 -1.66 -22.12 -7.21
C VAL A 244 -0.78 -23.00 -6.34
N ARG A 245 0.34 -23.49 -6.91
CA ARG A 245 1.40 -24.14 -6.14
C ARG A 245 2.23 -23.05 -5.47
N LEU A 246 2.19 -22.99 -4.15
CA LEU A 246 3.17 -22.24 -3.37
C LEU A 246 4.53 -22.93 -3.54
N VAL A 247 5.37 -22.37 -4.38
CA VAL A 247 6.78 -22.80 -4.48
C VAL A 247 7.51 -22.20 -3.28
N ARG A 248 7.70 -22.99 -2.22
CA ARG A 248 8.64 -22.65 -1.17
C ARG A 248 10.04 -22.71 -1.75
N HIS A 249 10.65 -21.58 -1.98
CA HIS A 249 12.08 -21.48 -2.22
C HIS A 249 12.83 -21.60 -0.88
N ASP A 250 12.89 -22.79 -0.32
CA ASP A 250 13.85 -23.10 0.73
C ASP A 250 15.22 -23.32 0.05
N HIS A 251 15.90 -22.22 -0.29
CA HIS A 251 17.30 -22.27 -0.66
C HIS A 251 18.14 -22.55 0.59
N ARG A 252 18.25 -23.81 0.98
CA ARG A 252 19.43 -24.32 1.64
C ARG A 252 20.46 -24.55 0.54
N CYS A 253 21.35 -23.61 0.32
CA CYS A 253 22.60 -23.88 -0.36
C CYS A 253 23.37 -24.88 0.50
N SER A 254 23.32 -26.17 0.18
CA SER A 254 24.30 -27.11 0.65
C SER A 254 25.56 -26.85 -0.17
N GLU A 255 26.66 -26.50 0.50
CA GLU A 255 28.02 -26.52 -0.03
C GLU A 255 28.45 -27.98 -0.33
N ALA A 256 27.91 -28.59 -1.37
CA ALA A 256 28.38 -29.85 -1.89
C ALA A 256 28.34 -29.77 -3.41
N GLY A 257 29.53 -29.77 -4.00
CA GLY A 257 29.80 -29.51 -5.39
C GLY A 257 29.02 -30.40 -6.36
N HIS A 258 28.81 -29.85 -7.54
CA HIS A 258 28.41 -30.57 -8.74
C HIS A 258 29.43 -31.65 -9.05
N VAL A 259 29.04 -32.90 -8.93
CA VAL A 259 29.69 -34.00 -9.60
C VAL A 259 28.96 -34.18 -10.93
N SER A 260 29.67 -33.83 -11.99
CA SER A 260 29.31 -34.20 -13.34
C SER A 260 29.48 -35.72 -13.50
N SER A 261 28.42 -36.44 -13.82
CA SER A 261 28.51 -37.80 -14.37
C SER A 261 28.07 -37.76 -15.83
N ASP A 262 29.06 -37.57 -16.70
CA ASP A 262 29.05 -38.15 -18.03
C ASP A 262 29.15 -39.66 -17.87
N GLU A 263 28.43 -40.38 -18.68
CA GLU A 263 28.69 -41.65 -19.38
C GLU A 263 27.34 -42.33 -19.65
N SER A 264 26.88 -42.26 -20.88
CA SER A 264 27.03 -43.19 -22.01
C SER A 264 26.42 -44.59 -21.80
N THR A 265 25.65 -44.98 -22.77
CA THR A 265 25.50 -46.28 -23.42
C THR A 265 24.16 -47.01 -23.23
N PHE A 266 23.57 -47.18 -24.29
CA PHE A 266 22.75 -48.09 -25.10
C PHE A 266 21.39 -47.54 -25.48
#